data_62573e4f265fe54737ef9e4245e2a2c1
#
_entry.id   62573e4f265fe54737ef9e4245e2a2c1
#
_cell.length_a   1.000
_cell.length_b   1.000
_cell.length_c   1.000
_cell.angle_alpha   90.00
_cell.angle_beta   90.00
_cell.angle_gamma   90.00
#
_symmetry.space_group_name_H-M   'P 1'
#
loop_
_entity.id
_entity.type
_entity.pdbx_description
1 polymer ?
#
loop_
_entity_poly.entity_id
_entity_poly.type
_entity_poly.pdbx_seq_one_letter_code
_entity_poly.pdbx_strand_id
1 'polypeptide(L)'
;MKKVAFIIPYFGRFNNYFPLFLESCAHNPDCDWLIFTDDRRAFSYPANVIVHYMSFAEMQAMVQSKFDFSIGLERPYKLCDFKPAYGYIFEEYLTGYTAWGHCDTDLIFGRIRDFISEQDIRDYDKIGIFGHCTVFRNDEENNRIFLQPLNGHSRYREVYTDRKNHSFDEEFKDSINTIFESCGKRIRTTEYQANIYTKSSDFRLTSWDPVERCYHNEKLKRAIFVWDDGILSRYWIERGELQKQEYLYIHMQARPMDIRLEKMENVQRFKIIPNTFEALEVEEISVDNFAHIRSKYFNLHYFRLRSKNLWVKIKKKIGLAY
;
A
#
# COMPACT_ATOMS: atom_id res chain seq x y z
N MET A 1 -24.22 6.17 4.31
CA MET A 1 -23.21 5.26 4.89
C MET A 1 -21.98 6.09 5.21
N LYS A 2 -21.42 5.98 6.41
CA LYS A 2 -20.20 6.73 6.76
C LYS A 2 -19.01 6.08 6.07
N LYS A 3 -18.17 6.91 5.44
CA LYS A 3 -17.04 6.47 4.62
C LYS A 3 -15.81 6.11 5.46
N VAL A 4 -14.90 5.33 4.88
CA VAL A 4 -13.53 5.16 5.36
C VAL A 4 -12.68 6.25 4.71
N ALA A 5 -11.82 6.94 5.46
CA ALA A 5 -10.87 7.91 4.92
C ALA A 5 -9.45 7.32 4.86
N PHE A 6 -8.86 7.20 3.69
CA PHE A 6 -7.44 6.90 3.53
C PHE A 6 -6.62 8.18 3.50
N ILE A 7 -5.67 8.32 4.41
CA ILE A 7 -4.78 9.48 4.54
C ILE A 7 -3.47 9.17 3.83
N ILE A 8 -3.09 10.00 2.85
CA ILE A 8 -1.94 9.80 1.99
C ILE A 8 -1.09 11.08 1.91
N PRO A 9 -0.21 11.34 2.88
CA PRO A 9 0.81 12.36 2.70
C PRO A 9 1.90 11.83 1.76
N TYR A 10 2.00 12.41 0.57
CA TYR A 10 2.97 12.03 -0.45
C TYR A 10 3.64 13.27 -1.04
N PHE A 11 4.95 13.38 -0.91
CA PHE A 11 5.74 14.51 -1.40
C PHE A 11 6.77 14.04 -2.43
N GLY A 12 6.79 14.71 -3.56
CA GLY A 12 7.52 14.35 -4.75
C GLY A 12 6.59 13.90 -5.89
N ARG A 13 7.15 13.34 -6.94
CA ARG A 13 6.37 12.97 -8.14
C ARG A 13 5.72 11.60 -7.97
N PHE A 14 4.41 11.51 -8.17
CA PHE A 14 3.71 10.23 -8.29
C PHE A 14 4.29 9.38 -9.42
N ASN A 15 4.17 8.07 -9.30
CA ASN A 15 4.63 7.13 -10.33
C ASN A 15 3.82 7.28 -11.64
N ASN A 16 4.29 6.63 -12.71
CA ASN A 16 3.68 6.77 -14.03
C ASN A 16 2.32 6.05 -14.17
N TYR A 17 1.94 5.18 -13.24
CA TYR A 17 0.64 4.49 -13.20
C TYR A 17 -0.28 5.02 -12.09
N PHE A 18 0.04 6.18 -11.51
CA PHE A 18 -0.84 6.84 -10.54
C PHE A 18 -2.27 7.07 -11.06
N PRO A 19 -2.51 7.38 -12.36
CA PRO A 19 -3.87 7.43 -12.87
C PRO A 19 -4.65 6.11 -12.74
N LEU A 20 -3.99 4.94 -12.83
CA LEU A 20 -4.64 3.64 -12.60
C LEU A 20 -4.96 3.40 -11.11
N PHE A 21 -4.13 3.92 -10.20
CA PHE A 21 -4.47 3.97 -8.77
C PHE A 21 -5.75 4.81 -8.57
N LEU A 22 -5.82 6.01 -9.16
CA LEU A 22 -7.00 6.89 -9.08
C LEU A 22 -8.25 6.20 -9.66
N GLU A 23 -8.12 5.50 -10.79
CA GLU A 23 -9.21 4.72 -11.38
C GLU A 23 -9.71 3.64 -10.41
N SER A 24 -8.80 2.92 -9.76
CA SER A 24 -9.17 1.92 -8.77
C SER A 24 -9.82 2.54 -7.52
N CYS A 25 -9.45 3.78 -7.15
CA CYS A 25 -10.13 4.55 -6.10
C CYS A 25 -11.58 4.89 -6.51
N ALA A 26 -11.80 5.32 -7.76
CA ALA A 26 -13.13 5.68 -8.26
C ALA A 26 -14.16 4.55 -8.09
N HIS A 27 -13.73 3.29 -8.23
CA HIS A 27 -14.58 2.10 -8.08
C HIS A 27 -14.86 1.70 -6.63
N ASN A 28 -14.42 2.52 -5.66
CA ASN A 28 -14.67 2.33 -4.23
C ASN A 28 -15.36 3.58 -3.62
N PRO A 29 -16.60 3.92 -4.01
CA PRO A 29 -17.26 5.17 -3.63
C PRO A 29 -17.55 5.29 -2.13
N ASP A 30 -17.47 4.21 -1.38
CA ASP A 30 -17.60 4.17 0.08
C ASP A 30 -16.32 4.58 0.82
N CYS A 31 -15.23 4.79 0.11
CA CYS A 31 -13.95 5.24 0.64
C CYS A 31 -13.60 6.60 0.05
N ASP A 32 -13.05 7.49 0.89
CA ASP A 32 -12.43 8.73 0.45
C ASP A 32 -10.91 8.64 0.60
N TRP A 33 -10.17 9.24 -0.34
CA TRP A 33 -8.71 9.35 -0.27
C TRP A 33 -8.32 10.81 -0.07
N LEU A 34 -7.74 11.11 1.08
CA LEU A 34 -7.25 12.43 1.46
C LEU A 34 -5.76 12.50 1.14
N ILE A 35 -5.42 13.10 0.01
CA ILE A 35 -4.05 13.19 -0.48
C ILE A 35 -3.46 14.57 -0.11
N PHE A 36 -2.33 14.56 0.60
CA PHE A 36 -1.56 15.77 0.94
C PHE A 36 -0.26 15.74 0.14
N THR A 37 -0.06 16.69 -0.79
CA THR A 37 1.03 16.58 -1.75
C THR A 37 1.52 17.93 -2.28
N ASP A 38 2.78 17.96 -2.73
CA ASP A 38 3.37 19.06 -3.50
C ASP A 38 3.36 18.82 -5.03
N ASP A 39 2.91 17.64 -5.48
CA ASP A 39 2.81 17.31 -6.90
C ASP A 39 1.59 18.00 -7.53
N ARG A 40 1.82 19.06 -8.28
CA ARG A 40 0.78 19.87 -8.93
C ARG A 40 0.53 19.50 -10.40
N ARG A 41 1.02 18.35 -10.84
CA ARG A 41 0.68 17.85 -12.18
C ARG A 41 -0.83 17.65 -12.28
N ALA A 42 -1.37 17.90 -13.47
CA ALA A 42 -2.80 17.67 -13.71
C ALA A 42 -3.09 16.17 -13.75
N PHE A 43 -4.02 15.75 -12.91
CA PHE A 43 -4.61 14.41 -12.90
C PHE A 43 -6.13 14.52 -12.83
N SER A 44 -6.84 13.58 -13.42
CA SER A 44 -8.29 13.46 -13.29
C SER A 44 -8.63 12.80 -11.95
N TYR A 45 -8.79 13.61 -10.91
CA TYR A 45 -9.16 13.09 -9.59
C TYR A 45 -10.64 12.74 -9.53
N PRO A 46 -11.01 11.49 -9.16
CA PRO A 46 -12.42 11.12 -8.94
C PRO A 46 -13.00 11.84 -7.72
N ALA A 47 -14.34 11.90 -7.64
CA ALA A 47 -15.06 12.67 -6.62
C ALA A 47 -14.75 12.27 -5.18
N ASN A 48 -14.27 11.05 -4.95
CA ASN A 48 -13.87 10.51 -3.65
C ASN A 48 -12.35 10.63 -3.39
N VAL A 49 -11.62 11.37 -4.22
CA VAL A 49 -10.21 11.72 -3.97
C VAL A 49 -10.10 13.23 -3.74
N ILE A 50 -9.77 13.59 -2.52
CA ILE A 50 -9.69 14.98 -2.05
C ILE A 50 -8.21 15.36 -1.91
N VAL A 51 -7.76 16.34 -2.69
CA VAL A 51 -6.35 16.72 -2.72
C VAL A 51 -6.13 18.02 -1.97
N HIS A 52 -5.23 17.97 -1.00
CA HIS A 52 -4.73 19.10 -0.23
C HIS A 52 -3.30 19.44 -0.68
N TYR A 53 -3.17 20.47 -1.48
CA TYR A 53 -1.86 20.91 -1.95
C TYR A 53 -1.11 21.67 -0.88
N MET A 54 0.03 21.13 -0.48
CA MET A 54 0.95 21.73 0.49
C MET A 54 2.38 21.33 0.21
N SER A 55 3.32 22.11 0.71
CA SER A 55 4.74 21.76 0.70
C SER A 55 5.08 20.75 1.80
N PHE A 56 6.20 20.07 1.65
CA PHE A 56 6.69 19.20 2.71
C PHE A 56 7.02 19.96 3.99
N ALA A 57 7.46 21.23 3.91
CA ALA A 57 7.70 22.07 5.08
C ALA A 57 6.42 22.38 5.87
N GLU A 58 5.29 22.61 5.18
CA GLU A 58 3.99 22.78 5.83
C GLU A 58 3.54 21.50 6.51
N MET A 59 3.76 20.32 5.88
CA MET A 59 3.50 19.02 6.50
C MET A 59 4.38 18.80 7.73
N GLN A 60 5.67 19.13 7.68
CA GLN A 60 6.55 19.07 8.84
C GLN A 60 6.03 19.94 9.99
N ALA A 61 5.60 21.16 9.71
CA ALA A 61 5.04 22.08 10.71
C ALA A 61 3.74 21.55 11.31
N MET A 62 2.84 20.99 10.49
CA MET A 62 1.60 20.34 10.95
C MET A 62 1.91 19.17 11.88
N VAL A 63 2.79 18.25 11.49
CA VAL A 63 3.17 17.11 12.34
C VAL A 63 3.86 17.59 13.62
N GLN A 64 4.80 18.54 13.52
CA GLN A 64 5.51 19.08 14.69
C GLN A 64 4.55 19.71 15.71
N SER A 65 3.48 20.38 15.27
CA SER A 65 2.52 21.04 16.15
C SER A 65 1.76 20.07 17.07
N LYS A 66 1.74 18.78 16.74
CA LYS A 66 1.08 17.73 17.52
C LYS A 66 1.95 17.13 18.63
N PHE A 67 3.24 17.47 18.68
CA PHE A 67 4.19 16.90 19.63
C PHE A 67 4.97 17.99 20.38
N ASP A 68 5.21 17.77 21.67
CA ASP A 68 5.95 18.66 22.59
C ASP A 68 7.46 18.49 22.54
N PHE A 69 7.96 17.67 21.61
CA PHE A 69 9.36 17.39 21.37
C PHE A 69 9.73 17.55 19.89
N SER A 70 11.00 17.80 19.61
CA SER A 70 11.47 17.92 18.22
C SER A 70 11.38 16.59 17.49
N ILE A 71 10.71 16.57 16.34
CA ILE A 71 10.55 15.38 15.51
C ILE A 71 11.68 15.24 14.48
N GLY A 72 12.10 14.01 14.19
CA GLY A 72 13.11 13.66 13.17
C GLY A 72 12.56 13.53 11.75
N LEU A 73 11.55 14.35 11.39
CA LEU A 73 10.90 14.31 10.06
C LEU A 73 11.64 15.20 9.04
N GLU A 74 12.84 14.79 8.60
CA GLU A 74 13.67 15.58 7.68
C GLU A 74 13.45 15.27 6.20
N ARG A 75 12.76 14.18 5.89
CA ARG A 75 12.52 13.70 4.51
C ARG A 75 11.13 13.08 4.37
N PRO A 76 10.49 13.17 3.21
CA PRO A 76 9.15 12.64 2.99
C PRO A 76 8.98 11.15 3.36
N TYR A 77 9.95 10.32 3.03
CA TYR A 77 9.88 8.87 3.33
C TYR A 77 9.78 8.55 4.82
N LYS A 78 10.22 9.45 5.71
CA LYS A 78 10.07 9.27 7.17
C LYS A 78 8.60 9.33 7.63
N LEU A 79 7.69 9.87 6.81
CA LEU A 79 6.25 9.86 7.10
C LEU A 79 5.68 8.44 7.25
N CYS A 80 6.33 7.41 6.70
CA CYS A 80 5.92 6.02 6.91
C CYS A 80 5.88 5.67 8.41
N ASP A 81 6.87 6.09 9.18
CA ASP A 81 6.90 5.85 10.61
C ASP A 81 5.81 6.61 11.39
N PHE A 82 5.25 7.69 10.82
CA PHE A 82 4.18 8.47 11.42
C PHE A 82 2.78 7.95 11.07
N LYS A 83 2.64 6.99 10.14
CA LYS A 83 1.34 6.40 9.74
C LYS A 83 0.50 5.96 10.95
N PRO A 84 1.08 5.35 12.02
CA PRO A 84 0.31 4.99 13.21
C PRO A 84 -0.35 6.17 13.94
N ALA A 85 0.16 7.37 13.75
CA ALA A 85 -0.36 8.59 14.36
C ALA A 85 -1.28 9.41 13.43
N TYR A 86 -1.57 8.95 12.21
CA TYR A 86 -2.36 9.75 11.28
C TYR A 86 -3.77 10.05 11.80
N GLY A 87 -4.40 9.14 12.54
CA GLY A 87 -5.68 9.40 13.18
C GLY A 87 -5.64 10.57 14.19
N TYR A 88 -4.49 10.82 14.80
CA TYR A 88 -4.24 11.94 15.70
C TYR A 88 -3.76 13.20 14.96
N ILE A 89 -2.84 13.05 14.01
CA ILE A 89 -2.28 14.18 13.26
C ILE A 89 -3.34 14.86 12.40
N PHE A 90 -4.18 14.07 11.73
CA PHE A 90 -5.20 14.52 10.79
C PHE A 90 -6.63 14.47 11.36
N GLU A 91 -6.79 14.49 12.68
CA GLU A 91 -8.10 14.33 13.35
C GLU A 91 -9.18 15.30 12.83
N GLU A 92 -8.80 16.52 12.44
CA GLU A 92 -9.71 17.54 11.90
C GLU A 92 -10.34 17.12 10.57
N TYR A 93 -9.62 16.32 9.76
CA TYR A 93 -10.08 15.79 8.48
C TYR A 93 -10.93 14.52 8.63
N LEU A 94 -10.97 13.92 9.83
CA LEU A 94 -11.62 12.64 10.07
C LEU A 94 -13.02 12.76 10.70
N THR A 95 -13.51 13.97 10.86
CA THR A 95 -14.86 14.20 11.40
C THR A 95 -15.91 13.56 10.50
N GLY A 96 -16.73 12.69 11.07
CA GLY A 96 -17.82 12.01 10.35
C GLY A 96 -17.43 10.68 9.69
N TYR A 97 -16.16 10.28 9.68
CA TYR A 97 -15.73 8.96 9.24
C TYR A 97 -15.78 7.94 10.38
N THR A 98 -16.18 6.70 10.10
CA THR A 98 -16.21 5.61 11.08
C THR A 98 -14.87 4.90 11.19
N ALA A 99 -14.06 4.99 10.15
CA ALA A 99 -12.71 4.45 10.10
C ALA A 99 -11.79 5.37 9.29
N TRP A 100 -10.53 5.31 9.58
CA TRP A 100 -9.48 5.89 8.75
C TRP A 100 -8.43 4.83 8.43
N GLY A 101 -7.61 5.08 7.44
CA GLY A 101 -6.52 4.19 7.08
C GLY A 101 -5.39 4.96 6.39
N HIS A 102 -4.38 4.25 6.04
CA HIS A 102 -3.33 4.70 5.14
C HIS A 102 -3.12 3.67 4.05
N CYS A 103 -2.69 4.12 2.89
CA CYS A 103 -2.24 3.24 1.83
C CYS A 103 -1.12 3.91 1.03
N ASP A 104 -0.33 3.08 0.34
CA ASP A 104 0.67 3.56 -0.61
C ASP A 104 0.02 3.84 -1.97
N THR A 105 0.64 4.70 -2.79
CA THR A 105 0.11 5.11 -4.11
C THR A 105 0.52 4.17 -5.24
N ASP A 106 1.21 3.09 -4.93
CA ASP A 106 1.59 2.04 -5.87
C ASP A 106 0.74 0.77 -5.70
N LEU A 107 -0.47 0.95 -5.19
CA LEU A 107 -1.52 -0.06 -5.14
C LEU A 107 -2.47 0.06 -6.35
N ILE A 108 -3.08 -1.05 -6.75
CA ILE A 108 -4.30 -1.07 -7.55
C ILE A 108 -5.34 -1.83 -6.74
N PHE A 109 -6.41 -1.16 -6.35
CA PHE A 109 -7.46 -1.74 -5.52
C PHE A 109 -8.44 -2.59 -6.34
N GLY A 110 -8.91 -3.67 -5.72
CA GLY A 110 -10.19 -4.29 -6.02
C GLY A 110 -11.34 -3.57 -5.31
N ARG A 111 -12.48 -4.21 -5.19
CA ARG A 111 -13.63 -3.70 -4.42
C ARG A 111 -13.36 -3.91 -2.94
N ILE A 112 -13.02 -2.84 -2.22
CA ILE A 112 -12.62 -2.90 -0.80
C ILE A 112 -13.71 -3.51 0.07
N ARG A 113 -15.00 -3.21 -0.22
CA ARG A 113 -16.14 -3.69 0.58
C ARG A 113 -16.40 -5.18 0.49
N ASP A 114 -15.90 -5.83 -0.55
CA ASP A 114 -15.98 -7.30 -0.68
C ASP A 114 -15.05 -8.02 0.32
N PHE A 115 -14.04 -7.32 0.84
CA PHE A 115 -13.04 -7.83 1.76
C PHE A 115 -13.09 -7.21 3.16
N ILE A 116 -13.54 -5.96 3.27
CA ILE A 116 -13.65 -5.20 4.52
C ILE A 116 -15.07 -4.68 4.64
N SER A 117 -15.90 -5.42 5.37
CA SER A 117 -17.30 -5.07 5.61
C SER A 117 -17.44 -4.01 6.69
N GLU A 118 -18.63 -3.41 6.81
CA GLU A 118 -18.95 -2.54 7.94
C GLU A 118 -18.93 -3.27 9.29
N GLN A 119 -19.26 -4.55 9.29
CA GLN A 119 -19.19 -5.37 10.48
C GLN A 119 -17.73 -5.53 10.94
N ASP A 120 -16.81 -5.73 10.00
CA ASP A 120 -15.38 -5.79 10.34
C ASP A 120 -14.88 -4.49 10.99
N ILE A 121 -15.31 -3.32 10.48
CA ILE A 121 -14.95 -2.02 11.06
C ILE A 121 -15.53 -1.85 12.48
N ARG A 122 -16.70 -2.43 12.76
CA ARG A 122 -17.27 -2.42 14.13
C ARG A 122 -16.59 -3.39 15.06
N ASP A 123 -16.22 -4.57 14.56
CA ASP A 123 -15.72 -5.68 15.37
C ASP A 123 -14.24 -5.59 15.67
N TYR A 124 -13.45 -4.93 14.79
CA TYR A 124 -12.01 -4.84 14.92
C TYR A 124 -11.57 -3.38 15.17
N ASP A 125 -10.53 -3.23 15.96
CA ASP A 125 -9.89 -1.94 16.22
C ASP A 125 -8.96 -1.55 15.05
N LYS A 126 -8.40 -2.59 14.39
CA LYS A 126 -7.47 -2.44 13.27
C LYS A 126 -7.63 -3.58 12.28
N ILE A 127 -7.60 -3.26 10.98
CA ILE A 127 -7.67 -4.22 9.87
C ILE A 127 -6.44 -4.05 8.99
N GLY A 128 -5.70 -5.13 8.78
CA GLY A 128 -4.39 -5.12 8.15
C GLY A 128 -3.25 -4.93 9.16
N ILE A 129 -2.07 -5.40 8.78
CA ILE A 129 -0.84 -5.32 9.60
C ILE A 129 0.33 -4.70 8.84
N PHE A 130 0.14 -4.39 7.55
CA PHE A 130 1.21 -3.95 6.66
C PHE A 130 1.24 -2.43 6.52
N GLY A 131 2.44 -1.88 6.44
CA GLY A 131 2.64 -0.45 6.25
C GLY A 131 2.05 0.08 4.94
N HIS A 132 1.88 -0.76 3.93
CA HIS A 132 1.37 -0.32 2.63
C HIS A 132 -0.17 -0.22 2.53
N CYS A 133 -0.94 -0.83 3.44
CA CYS A 133 -2.38 -0.59 3.55
C CYS A 133 -2.92 -1.14 4.88
N THR A 134 -3.51 -0.25 5.68
CA THR A 134 -4.11 -0.60 6.98
C THR A 134 -5.29 0.34 7.27
N VAL A 135 -6.34 -0.20 7.89
CA VAL A 135 -7.53 0.55 8.32
C VAL A 135 -7.66 0.46 9.84
N PHE A 136 -8.03 1.55 10.47
CA PHE A 136 -8.23 1.69 11.91
C PHE A 136 -9.66 2.17 12.17
N ARG A 137 -10.31 1.67 13.22
CA ARG A 137 -11.57 2.26 13.69
C ARG A 137 -11.29 3.67 14.22
N ASN A 138 -12.11 4.63 13.78
CA ASN A 138 -11.93 6.03 14.13
C ASN A 138 -12.60 6.32 15.48
N ASP A 139 -11.86 6.19 16.55
CA ASP A 139 -12.23 6.61 17.89
C ASP A 139 -11.00 7.16 18.62
N GLU A 140 -11.23 7.88 19.71
CA GLU A 140 -10.18 8.57 20.45
C GLU A 140 -9.11 7.61 20.97
N GLU A 141 -9.51 6.44 21.46
CA GLU A 141 -8.59 5.46 22.01
C GLU A 141 -7.67 4.88 20.93
N ASN A 142 -8.23 4.46 19.80
CA ASN A 142 -7.44 3.92 18.69
C ASN A 142 -6.57 4.99 18.02
N ASN A 143 -7.07 6.22 17.90
CA ASN A 143 -6.30 7.33 17.30
C ASN A 143 -5.07 7.73 18.14
N ARG A 144 -5.08 7.41 19.44
CA ARG A 144 -4.00 7.74 20.40
C ARG A 144 -3.25 6.51 20.92
N ILE A 145 -3.57 5.32 20.46
CA ILE A 145 -2.97 4.07 20.97
C ILE A 145 -1.45 4.01 20.76
N PHE A 146 -0.92 4.67 19.73
CA PHE A 146 0.51 4.75 19.47
C PHE A 146 1.31 5.43 20.61
N LEU A 147 0.63 6.17 21.48
CA LEU A 147 1.20 6.81 22.67
C LEU A 147 1.43 5.83 23.82
N GLN A 148 0.81 4.64 23.77
CA GLN A 148 0.94 3.64 24.83
C GLN A 148 2.37 3.11 24.92
N PRO A 149 2.89 2.89 26.12
CA PRO A 149 4.22 2.35 26.29
C PRO A 149 4.28 0.91 25.78
N LEU A 150 5.39 0.55 25.18
CA LEU A 150 5.74 -0.82 24.81
C LEU A 150 6.94 -1.27 25.65
N ASN A 151 6.78 -2.33 26.42
CA ASN A 151 7.82 -2.83 27.33
C ASN A 151 8.42 -1.76 28.27
N GLY A 152 7.59 -0.84 28.74
CA GLY A 152 7.99 0.25 29.63
C GLY A 152 8.65 1.46 28.94
N HIS A 153 8.74 1.48 27.62
CA HIS A 153 9.33 2.56 26.82
C HIS A 153 8.30 3.29 25.98
N SER A 154 8.47 4.60 25.80
CA SER A 154 7.67 5.40 24.88
C SER A 154 8.15 5.21 23.45
N ARG A 155 7.76 4.08 22.83
CA ARG A 155 8.26 3.67 21.52
C ARG A 155 8.07 4.73 20.44
N TYR A 156 6.90 5.39 20.39
CA TYR A 156 6.64 6.46 19.44
C TYR A 156 7.65 7.62 19.57
N ARG A 157 8.03 7.99 20.79
CA ARG A 157 8.98 9.09 21.04
C ARG A 157 10.36 8.73 20.50
N GLU A 158 10.82 7.50 20.71
CA GLU A 158 12.07 6.99 20.14
C GLU A 158 12.05 7.06 18.61
N VAL A 159 10.98 6.55 18.01
CA VAL A 159 10.81 6.51 16.54
C VAL A 159 10.70 7.91 15.95
N TYR A 160 9.91 8.79 16.56
CA TYR A 160 9.63 10.11 15.99
C TYR A 160 10.77 11.12 16.20
N THR A 161 11.65 10.93 17.17
CA THR A 161 12.85 11.76 17.35
C THR A 161 14.02 11.30 16.47
N ASP A 162 14.09 10.03 16.10
CA ASP A 162 15.15 9.52 15.25
C ASP A 162 14.88 9.87 13.76
N ARG A 163 15.92 10.30 13.06
CA ARG A 163 15.88 10.58 11.62
C ARG A 163 15.84 9.33 10.74
N LYS A 164 16.22 8.16 11.30
CA LYS A 164 16.17 6.86 10.59
C LYS A 164 14.76 6.33 10.55
N ASN A 165 14.46 5.51 9.53
CA ASN A 165 13.21 4.76 9.49
C ASN A 165 13.28 3.54 10.40
N HIS A 166 12.17 3.26 11.09
CA HIS A 166 12.01 2.19 12.06
C HIS A 166 10.95 1.16 11.69
N SER A 167 10.27 1.33 10.53
CA SER A 167 9.17 0.46 10.11
C SER A 167 8.10 0.32 11.20
N PHE A 168 7.76 1.45 11.85
CA PHE A 168 6.83 1.47 12.97
C PHE A 168 5.39 1.15 12.56
N ASP A 169 5.07 1.34 11.30
CA ASP A 169 3.79 1.05 10.64
C ASP A 169 3.67 -0.40 10.13
N GLU A 170 4.76 -1.16 10.14
CA GLU A 170 4.84 -2.48 9.52
C GLU A 170 4.62 -3.65 10.51
N GLU A 171 4.65 -4.88 10.01
CA GLU A 171 4.38 -6.14 10.73
C GLU A 171 5.50 -6.59 11.66
N PHE A 172 6.64 -5.90 11.65
CA PHE A 172 7.82 -6.29 12.43
C PHE A 172 7.63 -6.09 13.95
N LYS A 173 8.55 -6.64 14.70
CA LYS A 173 8.60 -6.48 16.16
C LYS A 173 8.74 -5.00 16.55
N ASP A 174 8.17 -4.65 17.69
CA ASP A 174 8.18 -3.29 18.24
C ASP A 174 7.53 -2.22 17.36
N SER A 175 6.57 -2.65 16.53
CA SER A 175 5.71 -1.82 15.68
C SER A 175 4.39 -1.48 16.37
N ILE A 176 3.55 -0.71 15.64
CA ILE A 176 2.19 -0.40 16.09
C ILE A 176 1.34 -1.66 16.32
N ASN A 177 1.56 -2.73 15.56
CA ASN A 177 0.84 -3.99 15.75
C ASN A 177 1.08 -4.57 17.14
N THR A 178 2.34 -4.56 17.60
CA THR A 178 2.70 -5.02 18.95
C THR A 178 2.05 -4.17 20.05
N ILE A 179 1.91 -2.86 19.83
CA ILE A 179 1.22 -1.96 20.78
C ILE A 179 -0.27 -2.31 20.85
N PHE A 180 -0.95 -2.50 19.70
CA PHE A 180 -2.35 -2.94 19.68
C PHE A 180 -2.55 -4.27 20.42
N GLU A 181 -1.69 -5.25 20.17
CA GLU A 181 -1.70 -6.56 20.84
C GLU A 181 -1.52 -6.41 22.35
N SER A 182 -0.55 -5.61 22.80
CA SER A 182 -0.27 -5.38 24.23
C SER A 182 -1.40 -4.67 24.97
N CYS A 183 -2.20 -3.86 24.24
CA CYS A 183 -3.38 -3.20 24.76
C CYS A 183 -4.66 -4.05 24.66
N GLY A 184 -4.57 -5.32 24.27
CA GLY A 184 -5.71 -6.23 24.13
C GLY A 184 -6.68 -5.84 23.00
N LYS A 185 -6.22 -5.07 22.01
CA LYS A 185 -7.03 -4.63 20.88
C LYS A 185 -7.16 -5.74 19.83
N ARG A 186 -8.32 -5.75 19.17
CA ARG A 186 -8.62 -6.76 18.14
C ARG A 186 -8.06 -6.32 16.78
N ILE A 187 -7.09 -7.09 16.27
CA ILE A 187 -6.53 -6.91 14.93
C ILE A 187 -7.07 -8.02 14.02
N ARG A 188 -7.60 -7.62 12.85
CA ARG A 188 -7.89 -8.55 11.77
C ARG A 188 -6.74 -8.52 10.77
N THR A 189 -6.08 -9.65 10.58
CA THR A 189 -5.15 -9.82 9.46
C THR A 189 -5.94 -9.99 8.17
N THR A 190 -5.42 -9.47 7.05
CA THR A 190 -6.01 -9.66 5.74
C THR A 190 -5.16 -10.65 4.95
N GLU A 191 -5.81 -11.63 4.31
CA GLU A 191 -5.14 -12.64 3.48
C GLU A 191 -5.30 -12.36 1.98
N TYR A 192 -6.01 -11.26 1.65
CA TYR A 192 -6.43 -10.95 0.28
C TYR A 192 -5.59 -9.86 -0.40
N GLN A 193 -4.42 -9.55 0.14
CA GLN A 193 -3.46 -8.65 -0.51
C GLN A 193 -2.51 -9.42 -1.41
N ALA A 194 -2.32 -8.93 -2.63
CA ALA A 194 -1.29 -9.43 -3.53
C ALA A 194 -0.01 -8.62 -3.36
N ASN A 195 0.86 -9.03 -2.43
CA ASN A 195 2.14 -8.38 -2.18
C ASN A 195 3.22 -9.02 -3.07
N ILE A 196 3.77 -8.25 -4.02
CA ILE A 196 4.70 -8.76 -5.02
C ILE A 196 6.12 -8.87 -4.44
N TYR A 197 6.73 -10.02 -4.61
CA TYR A 197 8.14 -10.22 -4.25
C TYR A 197 9.07 -9.36 -5.13
N THR A 198 9.75 -8.40 -4.50
CA THR A 198 10.56 -7.38 -5.18
C THR A 198 11.75 -7.92 -5.98
N LYS A 199 12.27 -9.09 -5.61
CA LYS A 199 13.48 -9.67 -6.25
C LYS A 199 13.15 -10.62 -7.42
N SER A 200 11.87 -10.75 -7.80
CA SER A 200 11.44 -11.56 -8.95
C SER A 200 11.07 -10.68 -10.13
N SER A 201 11.41 -11.13 -11.34
CA SER A 201 10.91 -10.51 -12.58
C SER A 201 9.48 -10.91 -12.92
N ASP A 202 8.99 -11.98 -12.32
CA ASP A 202 7.60 -12.46 -12.43
C ASP A 202 6.79 -12.04 -11.18
N PHE A 203 5.47 -12.09 -11.29
CA PHE A 203 4.59 -11.88 -10.15
C PHE A 203 4.56 -13.11 -9.25
N ARG A 204 5.57 -13.23 -8.41
CA ARG A 204 5.54 -14.10 -7.24
C ARG A 204 4.99 -13.30 -6.09
N LEU A 205 4.05 -13.86 -5.35
CA LEU A 205 3.57 -13.25 -4.13
C LEU A 205 4.46 -13.64 -2.96
N THR A 206 4.51 -12.73 -2.01
CA THR A 206 5.08 -12.98 -0.69
C THR A 206 3.96 -12.85 0.34
N SER A 207 3.90 -13.79 1.28
CA SER A 207 2.98 -13.80 2.40
C SER A 207 3.75 -13.66 3.71
N TRP A 208 3.14 -13.03 4.67
CA TRP A 208 3.66 -12.92 6.03
C TRP A 208 3.20 -14.10 6.87
N ASP A 209 4.13 -14.74 7.55
CA ASP A 209 3.82 -15.72 8.58
C ASP A 209 3.85 -15.04 9.96
N PRO A 210 2.70 -14.91 10.64
CA PRO A 210 2.64 -14.22 11.93
C PRO A 210 3.28 -15.04 13.07
N VAL A 211 3.42 -16.35 12.92
CA VAL A 211 4.03 -17.23 13.91
C VAL A 211 5.55 -17.16 13.82
N GLU A 212 6.07 -17.39 12.62
CA GLU A 212 7.52 -17.35 12.36
C GLU A 212 8.04 -15.92 12.21
N ARG A 213 7.14 -14.93 12.08
CA ARG A 213 7.46 -13.50 11.85
C ARG A 213 8.43 -13.30 10.69
N CYS A 214 8.15 -13.95 9.60
CA CYS A 214 8.95 -13.87 8.38
C CYS A 214 8.10 -13.94 7.12
N TYR A 215 8.70 -13.51 6.01
CA TYR A 215 8.07 -13.58 4.70
C TYR A 215 8.38 -14.88 3.98
N HIS A 216 7.35 -15.53 3.47
CA HIS A 216 7.43 -16.68 2.59
C HIS A 216 7.08 -16.31 1.16
N ASN A 217 7.89 -16.77 0.21
CA ASN A 217 7.62 -16.57 -1.21
C ASN A 217 6.93 -17.81 -1.77
N GLU A 218 5.81 -17.61 -2.45
CA GLU A 218 5.14 -18.68 -3.16
C GLU A 218 6.04 -19.33 -4.23
N LYS A 219 5.70 -20.55 -4.67
CA LYS A 219 6.26 -21.15 -5.89
C LYS A 219 5.82 -20.33 -7.10
N LEU A 220 6.67 -20.26 -8.13
CA LEU A 220 6.35 -19.51 -9.34
C LEU A 220 5.14 -20.11 -10.07
N LYS A 221 4.04 -19.36 -10.12
CA LYS A 221 2.79 -19.76 -10.77
C LYS A 221 2.62 -19.21 -12.20
N ARG A 222 3.49 -18.32 -12.66
CA ARG A 222 3.34 -17.60 -13.95
C ARG A 222 1.95 -16.96 -14.09
N ALA A 223 1.49 -16.32 -13.03
CA ALA A 223 0.19 -15.68 -12.95
C ALA A 223 0.17 -14.31 -13.62
N ILE A 224 -1.02 -13.85 -13.97
CA ILE A 224 -1.33 -12.47 -14.33
C ILE A 224 -2.40 -11.94 -13.40
N PHE A 225 -2.53 -10.61 -13.33
CA PHE A 225 -3.70 -9.99 -12.75
C PHE A 225 -4.55 -9.35 -13.84
N VAL A 226 -5.84 -9.28 -13.58
CA VAL A 226 -6.80 -8.53 -14.39
C VAL A 226 -7.60 -7.66 -13.45
N TRP A 227 -7.68 -6.40 -13.80
CA TRP A 227 -8.61 -5.47 -13.19
C TRP A 227 -9.77 -5.25 -14.15
N ASP A 228 -11.01 -5.48 -13.71
CA ASP A 228 -12.20 -5.47 -14.51
C ASP A 228 -13.34 -4.83 -13.70
N ASP A 229 -13.69 -3.61 -14.04
CA ASP A 229 -14.76 -2.82 -13.39
C ASP A 229 -14.69 -2.85 -11.85
N GLY A 230 -13.51 -2.58 -11.32
CA GLY A 230 -13.22 -2.59 -9.87
C GLY A 230 -12.93 -3.97 -9.28
N ILE A 231 -13.03 -5.06 -10.02
CA ILE A 231 -12.68 -6.39 -9.54
C ILE A 231 -11.23 -6.70 -9.91
N LEU A 232 -10.39 -6.94 -8.92
CA LEU A 232 -9.01 -7.37 -9.12
C LEU A 232 -8.89 -8.88 -8.98
N SER A 233 -8.63 -9.57 -10.07
CA SER A 233 -8.52 -11.03 -10.12
C SER A 233 -7.13 -11.47 -10.57
N ARG A 234 -6.60 -12.51 -9.94
CA ARG A 234 -5.39 -13.20 -10.33
C ARG A 234 -5.74 -14.49 -11.05
N TYR A 235 -5.10 -14.75 -12.19
CA TYR A 235 -5.29 -15.97 -12.98
C TYR A 235 -3.98 -16.73 -13.13
N TRP A 236 -4.05 -18.08 -13.05
CA TRP A 236 -2.91 -18.99 -13.35
C TRP A 236 -3.44 -20.34 -13.79
N ILE A 237 -2.56 -21.14 -14.43
CA ILE A 237 -2.86 -22.54 -14.75
C ILE A 237 -2.25 -23.44 -13.67
N GLU A 238 -3.05 -24.31 -13.10
CA GLU A 238 -2.63 -25.33 -12.16
C GLU A 238 -3.23 -26.69 -12.53
N ARG A 239 -2.39 -27.70 -12.72
CA ARG A 239 -2.80 -29.06 -13.15
C ARG A 239 -3.64 -29.09 -14.43
N GLY A 240 -3.40 -28.16 -15.36
CA GLY A 240 -4.14 -28.03 -16.63
C GLY A 240 -5.43 -27.27 -16.56
N GLU A 241 -5.81 -26.76 -15.39
CA GLU A 241 -7.04 -25.98 -15.18
C GLU A 241 -6.73 -24.51 -14.89
N LEU A 242 -7.59 -23.61 -15.39
CA LEU A 242 -7.53 -22.19 -15.10
C LEU A 242 -8.04 -21.96 -13.67
N GLN A 243 -7.21 -21.34 -12.87
CA GLN A 243 -7.53 -20.88 -11.52
C GLN A 243 -7.78 -19.38 -11.50
N LYS A 244 -8.72 -18.92 -10.67
CA LYS A 244 -9.03 -17.51 -10.42
C LYS A 244 -9.09 -17.26 -8.92
N GLN A 245 -8.51 -16.15 -8.48
CA GLN A 245 -8.65 -15.65 -7.10
C GLN A 245 -8.76 -14.13 -7.13
N GLU A 246 -9.68 -13.57 -6.35
CA GLU A 246 -9.86 -12.13 -6.21
C GLU A 246 -9.02 -11.60 -5.05
N TYR A 247 -8.62 -10.31 -5.18
CA TYR A 247 -7.74 -9.64 -4.24
C TYR A 247 -8.27 -8.26 -3.86
N LEU A 248 -8.05 -7.88 -2.61
CA LEU A 248 -8.32 -6.54 -2.09
C LEU A 248 -7.51 -5.47 -2.84
N TYR A 249 -6.23 -5.76 -3.10
CA TYR A 249 -5.33 -4.94 -3.90
C TYR A 249 -4.10 -5.75 -4.34
N ILE A 250 -3.42 -5.22 -5.35
CA ILE A 250 -2.05 -5.61 -5.71
C ILE A 250 -1.09 -4.48 -5.32
N HIS A 251 -0.02 -4.81 -4.58
CA HIS A 251 1.04 -3.88 -4.20
C HIS A 251 2.23 -4.05 -5.11
N MET A 252 2.53 -3.02 -5.91
CA MET A 252 3.55 -3.07 -6.95
C MET A 252 4.98 -2.91 -6.41
N GLN A 253 5.17 -2.56 -5.12
CA GLN A 253 6.48 -2.42 -4.48
C GLN A 253 7.39 -1.42 -5.23
N ALA A 254 6.84 -0.26 -5.62
CA ALA A 254 7.52 0.73 -6.45
C ALA A 254 8.17 0.14 -7.72
N ARG A 255 7.63 -0.97 -8.23
CA ARG A 255 8.13 -1.64 -9.44
C ARG A 255 7.96 -0.71 -10.64
N PRO A 256 9.01 -0.50 -11.45
CA PRO A 256 8.85 0.19 -12.72
C PRO A 256 7.93 -0.59 -13.66
N MET A 257 6.91 0.08 -14.17
CA MET A 257 5.92 -0.50 -15.06
C MET A 257 5.85 0.29 -16.36
N ASP A 258 5.80 -0.40 -17.48
CA ASP A 258 5.47 0.19 -18.77
C ASP A 258 3.93 0.33 -18.88
N ILE A 259 3.47 1.39 -19.53
CA ILE A 259 2.05 1.61 -19.79
C ILE A 259 1.81 1.39 -21.28
N ARG A 260 0.98 0.42 -21.61
CA ARG A 260 0.54 0.09 -22.97
C ARG A 260 -0.98 0.13 -23.08
N LEU A 261 -1.57 1.08 -22.40
CA LEU A 261 -2.97 1.43 -22.47
C LEU A 261 -3.10 2.70 -23.31
N GLU A 262 -4.09 2.79 -24.17
CA GLU A 262 -4.37 4.03 -24.93
C GLU A 262 -4.74 5.18 -23.99
N LYS A 263 -5.49 4.86 -22.92
CA LYS A 263 -5.88 5.78 -21.85
C LYS A 263 -5.78 5.06 -20.51
N MET A 264 -5.45 5.79 -19.47
CA MET A 264 -5.44 5.29 -18.10
C MET A 264 -6.66 5.77 -17.29
N GLU A 265 -7.38 6.75 -17.80
CA GLU A 265 -8.60 7.32 -17.20
C GLU A 265 -9.83 6.66 -17.82
N ASN A 266 -10.84 6.38 -16.98
CA ASN A 266 -12.07 5.69 -17.37
C ASN A 266 -11.80 4.35 -18.08
N VAL A 267 -10.72 3.68 -17.69
CA VAL A 267 -10.40 2.36 -18.21
C VAL A 267 -11.22 1.31 -17.46
N GLN A 268 -12.07 0.60 -18.18
CA GLN A 268 -12.94 -0.40 -17.57
C GLN A 268 -12.23 -1.72 -17.31
N ARG A 269 -11.25 -2.09 -18.16
CA ARG A 269 -10.63 -3.40 -18.09
C ARG A 269 -9.20 -3.38 -18.61
N PHE A 270 -8.29 -3.96 -17.82
CA PHE A 270 -6.89 -4.13 -18.23
C PHE A 270 -6.23 -5.34 -17.54
N LYS A 271 -5.20 -5.87 -18.17
CA LYS A 271 -4.33 -6.88 -17.56
C LYS A 271 -3.07 -6.26 -16.98
N ILE A 272 -2.61 -6.84 -15.89
CA ILE A 272 -1.36 -6.50 -15.24
C ILE A 272 -0.46 -7.72 -15.38
N ILE A 273 0.54 -7.60 -16.23
CA ILE A 273 1.58 -8.61 -16.43
C ILE A 273 2.91 -8.09 -15.88
N PRO A 274 3.89 -8.95 -15.62
CA PRO A 274 5.17 -8.48 -15.10
C PRO A 274 5.74 -7.34 -15.94
N ASN A 275 5.89 -6.15 -15.29
CA ASN A 275 6.41 -4.90 -15.83
C ASN A 275 5.54 -4.11 -16.80
N THR A 276 4.26 -4.50 -17.03
CA THR A 276 3.41 -3.80 -18.01
C THR A 276 1.93 -3.80 -17.59
N PHE A 277 1.25 -2.66 -17.81
CA PHE A 277 -0.19 -2.57 -17.84
C PHE A 277 -0.65 -2.53 -19.29
N GLU A 278 -1.57 -3.42 -19.69
CA GLU A 278 -2.03 -3.58 -21.08
C GLU A 278 -3.53 -3.78 -21.16
N ALA A 279 -4.12 -3.41 -22.28
CA ALA A 279 -5.51 -3.76 -22.57
C ALA A 279 -5.70 -5.29 -22.56
N LEU A 280 -6.84 -5.75 -22.06
CA LEU A 280 -7.25 -7.14 -22.17
C LEU A 280 -8.17 -7.28 -23.37
N GLU A 281 -7.67 -7.86 -24.46
CA GLU A 281 -8.34 -7.93 -25.76
C GLU A 281 -9.36 -9.06 -25.88
N VAL A 282 -9.48 -9.92 -24.86
CA VAL A 282 -10.40 -11.07 -24.88
C VAL A 282 -11.55 -10.84 -23.90
N GLU A 283 -12.73 -11.30 -24.23
CA GLU A 283 -13.89 -11.25 -23.33
C GLU A 283 -13.69 -12.20 -22.16
N GLU A 284 -13.25 -13.44 -22.42
CA GLU A 284 -13.05 -14.47 -21.41
C GLU A 284 -11.64 -15.04 -21.47
N ILE A 285 -11.06 -15.29 -20.29
CA ILE A 285 -9.77 -15.97 -20.14
C ILE A 285 -10.04 -17.47 -20.03
N SER A 286 -9.35 -18.24 -20.87
CA SER A 286 -9.42 -19.70 -20.92
C SER A 286 -8.04 -20.34 -20.85
N VAL A 287 -7.99 -21.66 -20.67
CA VAL A 287 -6.74 -22.43 -20.73
C VAL A 287 -6.05 -22.23 -22.07
N ASP A 288 -6.83 -22.20 -23.16
CA ASP A 288 -6.30 -22.15 -24.53
C ASP A 288 -5.65 -20.80 -24.86
N ASN A 289 -6.23 -19.69 -24.38
CA ASN A 289 -5.71 -18.35 -24.68
C ASN A 289 -4.75 -17.82 -23.60
N PHE A 290 -4.68 -18.46 -22.42
CA PHE A 290 -3.91 -17.95 -21.28
C PHE A 290 -2.42 -17.75 -21.60
N ALA A 291 -1.81 -18.65 -22.33
CA ALA A 291 -0.40 -18.55 -22.70
C ALA A 291 -0.10 -17.29 -23.53
N HIS A 292 -1.02 -16.92 -24.42
CA HIS A 292 -0.95 -15.69 -25.21
C HIS A 292 -1.16 -14.46 -24.36
N ILE A 293 -2.23 -14.43 -23.54
CA ILE A 293 -2.59 -13.30 -22.69
C ILE A 293 -1.46 -12.94 -21.72
N ARG A 294 -0.78 -13.93 -21.13
CA ARG A 294 0.31 -13.72 -20.21
C ARG A 294 1.66 -13.38 -20.86
N SER A 295 1.74 -13.36 -22.16
CA SER A 295 2.96 -12.98 -22.87
C SER A 295 3.45 -11.63 -22.37
N LYS A 296 4.72 -11.53 -22.04
CA LYS A 296 5.33 -10.30 -21.54
C LYS A 296 6.44 -9.84 -22.46
N TYR A 297 6.56 -8.54 -22.57
CA TYR A 297 7.65 -7.95 -23.34
C TYR A 297 8.97 -8.12 -22.59
N PHE A 298 10.04 -8.34 -23.34
CA PHE A 298 11.38 -8.33 -22.76
C PHE A 298 11.66 -6.94 -22.17
N ASN A 299 12.12 -6.91 -20.94
CA ASN A 299 12.67 -5.70 -20.35
C ASN A 299 13.88 -6.03 -19.48
N LEU A 300 14.67 -5.01 -19.22
CA LEU A 300 15.89 -5.11 -18.41
C LEU A 300 15.65 -4.96 -16.91
N HIS A 301 14.40 -4.95 -16.45
CA HIS A 301 14.07 -4.71 -15.03
C HIS A 301 14.84 -5.66 -14.10
N TYR A 302 14.81 -6.96 -14.37
CA TYR A 302 15.52 -7.95 -13.56
C TYR A 302 17.03 -7.70 -13.51
N PHE A 303 17.63 -7.42 -14.65
CA PHE A 303 19.07 -7.15 -14.71
C PHE A 303 19.43 -5.85 -13.99
N ARG A 304 18.66 -4.79 -14.17
CA ARG A 304 18.82 -3.52 -13.45
C ARG A 304 18.70 -3.71 -11.94
N LEU A 305 17.70 -4.47 -11.48
CA LEU A 305 17.50 -4.79 -10.07
C LEU A 305 18.70 -5.55 -9.51
N ARG A 306 19.17 -6.59 -10.20
CA ARG A 306 20.35 -7.38 -9.78
C ARG A 306 21.62 -6.56 -9.77
N SER A 307 21.84 -5.74 -10.77
CA SER A 307 22.99 -4.82 -10.84
C SER A 307 22.96 -3.80 -9.69
N LYS A 308 21.80 -3.18 -9.44
CA LYS A 308 21.63 -2.28 -8.30
C LYS A 308 21.95 -2.98 -6.97
N ASN A 309 21.41 -4.17 -6.74
CA ASN A 309 21.66 -4.94 -5.53
C ASN A 309 23.14 -5.34 -5.38
N LEU A 310 23.80 -5.68 -6.48
CA LEU A 310 25.26 -5.96 -6.49
C LEU A 310 26.05 -4.70 -6.13
N TRP A 311 25.74 -3.56 -6.74
CA TRP A 311 26.38 -2.27 -6.44
C TRP A 311 26.25 -1.87 -4.96
N VAL A 312 25.07 -2.05 -4.38
CA VAL A 312 24.83 -1.82 -2.95
C VAL A 312 25.73 -2.70 -2.08
N LYS A 313 25.85 -3.99 -2.42
CA LYS A 313 26.73 -4.92 -1.71
C LYS A 313 28.20 -4.52 -1.86
N ILE A 314 28.63 -4.11 -3.04
CA ILE A 314 30.02 -3.66 -3.29
C ILE A 314 30.31 -2.41 -2.46
N LYS A 315 29.45 -1.38 -2.51
CA LYS A 315 29.61 -0.15 -1.72
C LYS A 315 29.74 -0.43 -0.22
N LYS A 316 28.86 -1.31 0.32
CA LYS A 316 28.96 -1.74 1.71
C LYS A 316 30.31 -2.42 2.04
N LYS A 317 30.82 -3.25 1.12
CA LYS A 317 32.06 -4.00 1.32
C LYS A 317 33.32 -3.12 1.27
N ILE A 318 33.28 -2.02 0.49
CA ILE A 318 34.42 -1.06 0.36
C ILE A 318 34.28 0.15 1.28
N GLY A 319 33.32 0.14 2.23
CA GLY A 319 33.20 1.19 3.24
C GLY A 319 32.70 2.55 2.73
N LEU A 320 32.19 2.64 1.49
CA LEU A 320 31.51 3.81 0.98
C LEU A 320 30.11 3.85 1.63
N ALA A 321 30.01 4.62 2.72
CA ALA A 321 28.75 4.84 3.44
C ALA A 321 27.71 5.55 2.56
N TYR A 322 26.44 5.32 2.90
CA TYR A 322 25.28 6.05 2.39
C TYR A 322 25.19 7.40 3.06
#